data_95ea01c4815c575cc79d5aad8bceb946
#
_entry.id   95ea01c4815c575cc79d5aad8bceb946
#
_cell.length_a   1.000
_cell.length_b   1.000
_cell.length_c   1.000
_cell.angle_alpha   90.00
_cell.angle_beta   90.00
_cell.angle_gamma   90.00
#
_symmetry.space_group_name_H-M   'P 1'
#
loop_
_entity.id
_entity.type
_entity.pdbx_description
1 polymer ?
#
loop_
_entity_poly.entity_id
_entity_poly.type
_entity_poly.pdbx_seq_one_letter_code
_entity_poly.pdbx_strand_id
1 'polypeptide(L)'
;MQCYRDLIVWQEGIDLVTNIYALSRNFPGEEKYALCDQMQRAAVSIPANIAEGHARTSRKEFLQFLSVSLGSLAELETHLTIASKLKYLAIDRTENILGQTNLLGKRIRSLQKSLQNKAA
;
A
#
# COMPACT_ATOMS: atom_id res chain seq x y z
N MET A 1 -3.79 -0.45 -22.06
CA MET A 1 -2.93 -0.87 -20.93
C MET A 1 -2.79 -2.37 -20.94
N GLN A 2 -1.60 -2.84 -21.24
CA GLN A 2 -1.37 -4.25 -21.57
C GLN A 2 -0.99 -5.09 -20.35
N CYS A 3 -0.42 -4.45 -19.32
CA CYS A 3 0.15 -5.18 -18.18
C CYS A 3 0.00 -4.37 -16.91
N TYR A 4 -0.15 -5.06 -15.78
CA TYR A 4 -0.24 -4.37 -14.48
C TYR A 4 1.03 -3.56 -14.19
N ARG A 5 2.17 -3.95 -14.77
CA ARG A 5 3.44 -3.22 -14.58
C ARG A 5 3.40 -1.79 -15.13
N ASP A 6 2.48 -1.51 -16.04
CA ASP A 6 2.30 -0.18 -16.60
C ASP A 6 1.44 0.73 -15.71
N LEU A 7 0.78 0.17 -14.71
CA LEU A 7 -0.05 0.95 -13.79
C LEU A 7 0.83 1.74 -12.83
N ILE A 8 0.61 3.06 -12.79
CA ILE A 8 1.36 3.93 -11.88
C ILE A 8 1.15 3.49 -10.43
N VAL A 9 -0.08 3.14 -10.05
CA VAL A 9 -0.39 2.71 -8.67
C VAL A 9 0.38 1.44 -8.30
N TRP A 10 0.60 0.52 -9.26
CA TRP A 10 1.42 -0.66 -8.99
C TRP A 10 2.88 -0.27 -8.76
N GLN A 11 3.42 0.58 -9.64
CA GLN A 11 4.81 1.05 -9.52
C GLN A 11 5.04 1.78 -8.20
N GLU A 12 4.12 2.65 -7.82
CA GLU A 12 4.19 3.36 -6.54
C GLU A 12 4.03 2.41 -5.36
N GLY A 13 3.21 1.38 -5.51
CA GLY A 13 3.08 0.34 -4.51
C GLY A 13 4.38 -0.40 -4.27
N ILE A 14 5.11 -0.73 -5.33
CA ILE A 14 6.43 -1.36 -5.24
C ILE A 14 7.41 -0.44 -4.50
N ASP A 15 7.43 0.85 -4.86
CA ASP A 15 8.31 1.81 -4.19
C ASP A 15 7.99 1.90 -2.70
N LEU A 16 6.70 1.91 -2.36
CA LEU A 16 6.27 1.93 -0.96
C LEU A 16 6.78 0.70 -0.21
N VAL A 17 6.66 -0.49 -0.80
CA VAL A 17 7.17 -1.72 -0.19
C VAL A 17 8.64 -1.61 0.14
N THR A 18 9.46 -1.13 -0.82
CA THR A 18 10.89 -1.01 -0.59
C THR A 18 11.20 -0.01 0.52
N ASN A 19 10.45 1.09 0.59
CA ASN A 19 10.62 2.09 1.64
C ASN A 19 10.22 1.53 3.02
N ILE A 20 9.18 0.72 3.09
CA ILE A 20 8.76 0.08 4.34
C ILE A 20 9.84 -0.89 4.84
N TYR A 21 10.41 -1.69 3.94
CA TYR A 21 11.50 -2.60 4.33
C TYR A 21 12.70 -1.81 4.84
N ALA A 22 13.04 -0.70 4.17
CA ALA A 22 14.19 0.12 4.57
C ALA A 22 13.98 0.72 5.96
N LEU A 23 12.81 1.31 6.24
CA LEU A 23 12.59 1.95 7.53
C LEU A 23 12.46 0.93 8.67
N SER A 24 11.92 -0.26 8.39
CA SER A 24 11.72 -1.25 9.45
C SER A 24 13.02 -1.90 9.92
N ARG A 25 14.11 -1.77 9.14
CA ARG A 25 15.41 -2.31 9.55
C ARG A 25 15.93 -1.69 10.84
N ASN A 26 15.50 -0.49 11.16
CA ASN A 26 15.96 0.25 12.34
C ASN A 26 15.06 0.03 13.56
N PHE A 27 14.04 -0.80 13.44
CA PHE A 27 13.16 -1.12 14.55
C PHE A 27 13.86 -2.10 15.52
N PRO A 28 13.46 -2.14 16.81
CA PRO A 28 14.04 -3.11 17.74
C PRO A 28 13.93 -4.53 17.21
N GLY A 29 14.96 -5.34 17.46
CA GLY A 29 14.99 -6.73 17.00
C GLY A 29 13.81 -7.56 17.47
N GLU A 30 13.27 -7.23 18.65
CA GLU A 30 12.10 -7.91 19.21
C GLU A 30 10.83 -7.73 18.36
N GLU A 31 10.79 -6.71 17.48
CA GLU A 31 9.67 -6.46 16.61
C GLU A 31 9.78 -7.15 15.25
N LYS A 32 10.89 -7.83 14.99
CA LYS A 32 11.15 -8.46 13.69
C LYS A 32 10.01 -9.39 13.25
N TYR A 33 9.49 -10.20 14.17
CA TYR A 33 8.43 -11.16 13.90
C TYR A 33 7.07 -10.68 14.39
N ALA A 34 6.97 -9.43 14.78
CA ALA A 34 5.73 -8.81 15.25
C ALA A 34 5.37 -7.63 14.35
N LEU A 35 5.62 -6.40 14.81
CA LEU A 35 5.21 -5.20 14.08
C LEU A 35 5.86 -5.11 12.69
N CYS A 36 7.16 -5.41 12.58
CA CYS A 36 7.84 -5.37 11.27
C CYS A 36 7.21 -6.34 10.29
N ASP A 37 6.93 -7.57 10.74
CA ASP A 37 6.31 -8.59 9.88
C ASP A 37 4.94 -8.12 9.39
N GLN A 38 4.12 -7.58 10.28
CA GLN A 38 2.78 -7.09 9.92
C GLN A 38 2.85 -5.93 8.95
N MET A 39 3.76 -4.98 9.17
CA MET A 39 3.96 -3.85 8.28
C MET A 39 4.36 -4.30 6.88
N GLN A 40 5.30 -5.21 6.82
CA GLN A 40 5.80 -5.71 5.54
C GLN A 40 4.72 -6.48 4.79
N ARG A 41 3.94 -7.29 5.48
CA ARG A 41 2.82 -8.04 4.87
C ARG A 41 1.75 -7.09 4.33
N ALA A 42 1.38 -6.07 5.10
CA ALA A 42 0.39 -5.09 4.66
C ALA A 42 0.89 -4.34 3.44
N ALA A 43 2.17 -3.92 3.44
CA ALA A 43 2.75 -3.19 2.32
C ALA A 43 2.75 -4.04 1.05
N VAL A 44 3.24 -5.29 1.12
CA VAL A 44 3.31 -6.19 -0.04
C VAL A 44 1.92 -6.47 -0.60
N SER A 45 0.91 -6.55 0.26
CA SER A 45 -0.47 -6.80 -0.15
C SER A 45 -1.01 -5.72 -1.09
N ILE A 46 -0.49 -4.49 -1.00
CA ILE A 46 -0.99 -3.38 -1.83
C ILE A 46 -0.71 -3.63 -3.32
N PRO A 47 0.54 -3.71 -3.78
CA PRO A 47 0.78 -3.97 -5.20
C PRO A 47 0.34 -5.38 -5.63
N ALA A 48 0.39 -6.36 -4.73
CA ALA A 48 -0.02 -7.71 -5.05
C ALA A 48 -1.50 -7.76 -5.45
N ASN A 49 -2.36 -7.06 -4.71
CA ASN A 49 -3.80 -7.03 -5.02
C ASN A 49 -4.11 -6.19 -6.25
N ILE A 50 -3.34 -5.14 -6.50
CA ILE A 50 -3.48 -4.36 -7.74
C ILE A 50 -3.21 -5.28 -8.95
N ALA A 51 -2.10 -6.01 -8.89
CA ALA A 51 -1.71 -6.92 -9.97
C ALA A 51 -2.74 -8.04 -10.16
N GLU A 52 -3.17 -8.64 -9.06
CA GLU A 52 -4.15 -9.73 -9.11
C GLU A 52 -5.47 -9.26 -9.70
N GLY A 53 -5.94 -8.09 -9.27
CA GLY A 53 -7.19 -7.52 -9.78
C GLY A 53 -7.11 -7.18 -11.27
N HIS A 54 -5.97 -6.63 -11.70
CA HIS A 54 -5.77 -6.31 -13.11
C HIS A 54 -5.77 -7.57 -13.98
N ALA A 55 -5.31 -8.70 -13.43
CA ALA A 55 -5.26 -9.96 -14.15
C ALA A 55 -6.64 -10.63 -14.28
N ARG A 56 -7.64 -10.15 -13.53
CA ARG A 56 -8.99 -10.70 -13.63
C ARG A 56 -9.67 -10.22 -14.91
N THR A 57 -10.67 -10.98 -15.35
CA THR A 57 -11.34 -10.70 -16.62
C THR A 57 -12.41 -9.62 -16.51
N SER A 58 -12.89 -9.33 -15.31
CA SER A 58 -14.00 -8.37 -15.15
C SER A 58 -13.55 -7.11 -14.43
N ARG A 59 -14.12 -5.98 -14.86
CA ARG A 59 -13.90 -4.69 -14.20
C ARG A 59 -14.39 -4.74 -12.76
N LYS A 60 -15.49 -5.43 -12.50
CA LYS A 60 -16.05 -5.55 -11.15
C LYS A 60 -15.05 -6.20 -10.21
N GLU A 61 -14.38 -7.27 -10.65
CA GLU A 61 -13.37 -7.92 -9.83
C GLU A 61 -12.15 -7.02 -9.60
N PHE A 62 -11.72 -6.28 -10.64
CA PHE A 62 -10.62 -5.34 -10.49
C PHE A 62 -10.94 -4.30 -9.43
N LEU A 63 -12.16 -3.75 -9.46
CA LEU A 63 -12.60 -2.78 -8.46
C LEU A 63 -12.56 -3.38 -7.05
N GLN A 64 -12.96 -4.64 -6.89
CA GLN A 64 -12.93 -5.31 -5.59
C GLN A 64 -11.50 -5.47 -5.08
N PHE A 65 -10.57 -5.87 -5.94
CA PHE A 65 -9.16 -6.01 -5.55
C PHE A 65 -8.51 -4.67 -5.22
N LEU A 66 -8.90 -3.60 -5.91
CA LEU A 66 -8.44 -2.26 -5.56
C LEU A 66 -8.94 -1.85 -4.17
N SER A 67 -10.16 -2.24 -3.81
CA SER A 67 -10.68 -1.99 -2.47
C SER A 67 -9.89 -2.77 -1.41
N VAL A 68 -9.48 -4.00 -1.72
CA VAL A 68 -8.61 -4.78 -0.82
C VAL A 68 -7.28 -4.07 -0.63
N SER A 69 -6.69 -3.54 -1.71
CA SER A 69 -5.45 -2.76 -1.63
C SER A 69 -5.60 -1.53 -0.72
N LEU A 70 -6.73 -0.82 -0.82
CA LEU A 70 -7.00 0.32 0.05
C LEU A 70 -7.12 -0.10 1.51
N GLY A 71 -7.71 -1.27 1.79
CA GLY A 71 -7.76 -1.82 3.14
C GLY A 71 -6.38 -2.13 3.68
N SER A 72 -5.52 -2.73 2.86
CA SER A 72 -4.13 -3.02 3.22
C SER A 72 -3.36 -1.74 3.48
N LEU A 73 -3.63 -0.69 2.71
CA LEU A 73 -3.00 0.60 2.89
C LEU A 73 -3.40 1.22 4.23
N ALA A 74 -4.68 1.15 4.60
CA ALA A 74 -5.16 1.64 5.89
C ALA A 74 -4.52 0.84 7.04
N GLU A 75 -4.36 -0.45 6.88
CA GLU A 75 -3.67 -1.30 7.85
C GLU A 75 -2.23 -0.85 8.03
N LEU A 76 -1.52 -0.63 6.93
CA LEU A 76 -0.14 -0.15 6.97
C LEU A 76 -0.03 1.20 7.67
N GLU A 77 -0.92 2.13 7.37
CA GLU A 77 -0.95 3.44 8.02
C GLU A 77 -1.16 3.30 9.52
N THR A 78 -1.98 2.36 9.93
CA THR A 78 -2.21 2.06 11.34
C THR A 78 -0.92 1.57 12.01
N HIS A 79 -0.22 0.63 11.37
CA HIS A 79 1.07 0.12 11.90
C HIS A 79 2.12 1.24 12.00
N LEU A 80 2.19 2.11 10.99
CA LEU A 80 3.14 3.23 10.99
C LEU A 80 2.83 4.21 12.14
N THR A 81 1.57 4.46 12.38
CA THR A 81 1.14 5.33 13.49
C THR A 81 1.52 4.71 14.84
N ILE A 82 1.33 3.39 14.98
CA ILE A 82 1.73 2.67 16.19
C ILE A 82 3.25 2.78 16.39
N ALA A 83 4.02 2.55 15.32
CA ALA A 83 5.48 2.63 15.38
C ALA A 83 5.95 4.03 15.81
N SER A 84 5.29 5.07 15.31
CA SER A 84 5.61 6.44 15.68
C SER A 84 5.34 6.68 17.17
N LYS A 85 4.20 6.21 17.66
CA LYS A 85 3.84 6.37 19.08
C LYS A 85 4.76 5.60 20.00
N LEU A 86 5.28 4.47 19.55
CA LEU A 86 6.27 3.68 20.29
C LEU A 86 7.69 4.26 20.14
N LYS A 87 7.83 5.31 19.34
CA LYS A 87 9.10 6.00 19.08
C LYS A 87 10.13 5.15 18.35
N TYR A 88 9.66 4.14 17.61
CA TYR A 88 10.50 3.38 16.69
C TYR A 88 10.79 4.16 15.42
N LEU A 89 9.97 5.15 15.12
CA LEU A 89 10.04 5.94 13.89
C LEU A 89 9.91 7.43 14.27
N ALA A 90 10.88 8.23 13.82
CA ALA A 90 10.86 9.67 14.10
C ALA A 90 9.65 10.34 13.44
N ILE A 91 9.18 11.45 14.01
CA ILE A 91 7.97 12.13 13.55
C ILE A 91 8.10 12.57 12.09
N ASP A 92 9.25 13.15 11.72
CA ASP A 92 9.45 13.60 10.34
C ASP A 92 9.44 12.45 9.34
N ARG A 93 10.01 11.32 9.69
CA ARG A 93 9.97 10.12 8.84
C ARG A 93 8.57 9.55 8.76
N THR A 94 7.83 9.59 9.87
CA THR A 94 6.44 9.15 9.90
C THR A 94 5.60 10.01 8.95
N GLU A 95 5.74 11.31 9.03
CA GLU A 95 4.99 12.23 8.16
C GLU A 95 5.33 12.01 6.69
N ASN A 96 6.61 11.76 6.40
CA ASN A 96 7.05 11.50 5.02
C ASN A 96 6.41 10.23 4.46
N ILE A 97 6.47 9.12 5.19
CA ILE A 97 5.91 7.86 4.70
C ILE A 97 4.38 7.89 4.65
N LEU A 98 3.72 8.55 5.60
CA LEU A 98 2.28 8.72 5.56
C LEU A 98 1.83 9.63 4.43
N GLY A 99 2.67 10.59 4.04
CA GLY A 99 2.43 11.39 2.83
C GLY A 99 2.43 10.52 1.59
N GLN A 100 3.35 9.58 1.52
CA GLN A 100 3.44 8.64 0.40
C GLN A 100 2.21 7.70 0.36
N THR A 101 1.81 7.15 1.51
CA THR A 101 0.63 6.27 1.56
C THR A 101 -0.64 7.03 1.22
N ASN A 102 -0.77 8.26 1.70
CA ASN A 102 -1.94 9.09 1.44
C ASN A 102 -2.08 9.38 -0.05
N LEU A 103 -0.98 9.74 -0.72
CA LEU A 103 -0.99 10.00 -2.15
C LEU A 103 -1.36 8.74 -2.95
N LEU A 104 -0.79 7.61 -2.58
CA LEU A 104 -1.11 6.33 -3.24
C LEU A 104 -2.59 6.00 -3.08
N GLY A 105 -3.14 6.19 -1.89
CA GLY A 105 -4.57 5.96 -1.64
C GLY A 105 -5.45 6.81 -2.55
N LYS A 106 -5.11 8.09 -2.70
CA LYS A 106 -5.84 9.00 -3.59
C LYS A 106 -5.79 8.52 -5.05
N ARG A 107 -4.63 8.05 -5.49
CA ARG A 107 -4.46 7.56 -6.86
C ARG A 107 -5.21 6.26 -7.11
N ILE A 108 -5.23 5.37 -6.14
CA ILE A 108 -6.03 4.13 -6.25
C ILE A 108 -7.52 4.48 -6.36
N ARG A 109 -8.00 5.42 -5.53
CA ARG A 109 -9.39 5.85 -5.59
C ARG A 109 -9.73 6.52 -6.93
N SER A 110 -8.80 7.31 -7.48
CA SER A 110 -8.97 7.89 -8.80
C SER A 110 -9.09 6.82 -9.87
N LEU A 111 -8.29 5.79 -9.79
CA LEU A 111 -8.38 4.66 -10.72
C LEU A 111 -9.73 3.97 -10.60
N GLN A 112 -10.19 3.71 -9.37
CA GLN A 112 -11.51 3.11 -9.15
C GLN A 112 -12.62 3.96 -9.81
N LYS A 113 -12.55 5.27 -9.60
CA LYS A 113 -13.55 6.19 -10.17
C LYS A 113 -13.53 6.13 -11.69
N SER A 114 -12.34 6.12 -12.28
CA SER A 114 -12.18 6.00 -13.73
C SER A 114 -12.80 4.71 -14.26
N LEU A 115 -12.57 3.60 -13.57
CA LEU A 115 -13.13 2.31 -13.96
C LEU A 115 -14.65 2.27 -13.82
N GLN A 116 -15.19 2.89 -12.78
CA GLN A 116 -16.64 2.98 -12.58
C GLN A 116 -17.31 3.80 -13.69
N ASN A 117 -16.69 4.92 -14.08
CA ASN A 117 -17.23 5.78 -15.12
C ASN A 117 -17.25 5.10 -16.48
N LYS A 118 -16.36 4.16 -16.74
CA LYS A 118 -16.33 3.41 -18.00
C LYS A 118 -17.39 2.33 -18.07
N ALA A 119 -18.12 2.10 -16.98
CA ALA A 119 -19.15 1.07 -16.93
C ALA A 119 -20.39 1.43 -17.73
N ALA A 120 -20.60 2.72 -18.02
CA ALA A 120 -21.78 3.19 -18.76
C ALA A 120 -21.77 2.78 -20.23
#